data_b4294101c4c580dcb10a93936f2486fe
#
_entry.id   b4294101c4c580dcb10a93936f2486fe
#
_cell.length_a   1.000
_cell.length_b   1.000
_cell.length_c   1.000
_cell.angle_alpha   90.00
_cell.angle_beta   90.00
_cell.angle_gamma   90.00
#
_symmetry.space_group_name_H-M   'P 1'
#
loop_
_entity.id
_entity.type
_entity.pdbx_description
1 polymer ?
#
loop_
_entity_poly.entity_id
_entity_poly.type
_entity_poly.pdbx_seq_one_letter_code
_entity_poly.pdbx_strand_id
1 'polypeptide(L)'
;MNDFFRVGSFVGSFLCLLCTPILMYSLHEQSNGIHSKMMVRDQQVRRKELFLLGVEAVTRAQLYCAAGKMAPTGLLTIGLVTNQTGKDQQGRRTIDILRKKGVHIACIFVPEHGLSGTIKASHDVANSVDEKTGISVVSLFGNGSGKTLDAAYLKDLDLIVFELQDSGMRHYTYISTLYLVMQAAARADKPLMVLDRPNPLKHPMEGPLVEPGLQSFISIASIPLRHGMTMGELARYFNAHVLEKPIKLSVASMQHYNRLQGLPGKLPAQLSPYLKNKSACYGYSFLGLLGEVRPFSTGLGTEYAMRCVALPETVHVPHSFWPELSALLHKIGLHSRPFGFYNERKKMSYKGLQFELSDPALFSSFQVLMTILSFVYKAGVPLIFSAAFDKAAGTTQVREYVQGDISREVFARHINTQLHDFHEKAKASFLYSPLPKLVNFPEKA
;
A
#
# COMPACT_ATOMS: atom_id res chain seq x y z
N MET A 1 44.94 8.87 75.86
CA MET A 1 45.61 10.13 76.28
C MET A 1 44.88 11.21 75.52
N ASN A 2 44.01 11.75 76.28
CA ASN A 2 43.81 13.18 76.64
C ASN A 2 43.42 14.07 75.47
N ASP A 3 42.20 14.50 75.43
CA ASP A 3 41.56 15.59 76.13
C ASP A 3 41.72 16.92 75.35
N PHE A 4 40.83 17.77 75.16
CA PHE A 4 39.82 18.49 75.89
C PHE A 4 39.24 19.67 75.07
N PHE A 5 37.91 19.87 75.10
CA PHE A 5 37.17 21.11 75.30
C PHE A 5 37.38 22.31 74.30
N ARG A 6 36.45 23.14 73.91
CA ARG A 6 35.15 23.65 74.42
C ARG A 6 34.51 24.61 73.35
N VAL A 7 33.25 24.52 73.18
CA VAL A 7 32.17 25.50 73.39
C VAL A 7 32.34 26.93 72.83
N GLY A 8 31.36 27.38 72.09
CA GLY A 8 31.05 28.76 71.78
C GLY A 8 29.80 28.92 70.90
N SER A 9 28.76 29.21 71.61
CA SER A 9 27.37 29.51 71.23
C SER A 9 27.20 30.86 70.52
N PHE A 10 26.10 31.00 69.84
CA PHE A 10 25.02 32.00 69.89
C PHE A 10 24.62 32.67 68.55
N VAL A 11 23.34 32.43 68.21
CA VAL A 11 22.29 33.38 67.84
C VAL A 11 22.29 34.06 66.46
N GLY A 12 21.20 33.87 65.82
CA GLY A 12 20.57 34.86 64.95
C GLY A 12 20.18 34.31 63.58
N SER A 13 19.07 34.06 63.29
CA SER A 13 17.78 34.60 63.10
C SER A 13 16.95 33.76 62.10
N PHE A 14 15.79 33.46 62.45
CA PHE A 14 14.65 33.13 61.62
C PHE A 14 14.52 34.12 60.46
N LEU A 15 14.45 33.63 59.21
CA LEU A 15 13.49 33.98 58.16
C LEU A 15 13.90 33.29 56.87
N CYS A 16 13.11 32.40 56.37
CA CYS A 16 12.74 32.14 54.99
C CYS A 16 12.49 30.65 54.70
N LEU A 17 11.50 30.13 55.37
CA LEU A 17 10.85 28.88 54.99
C LEU A 17 9.50 29.26 54.41
N LEU A 18 9.41 29.51 53.09
CA LEU A 18 8.12 29.50 52.34
C LEU A 18 8.26 29.72 50.79
N CYS A 19 9.41 29.47 50.16
CA CYS A 19 9.52 29.66 48.71
C CYS A 19 10.16 28.50 47.91
N THR A 20 10.29 27.30 48.48
CA THR A 20 11.02 26.21 47.77
C THR A 20 10.21 25.09 47.09
N PRO A 21 8.89 24.85 47.32
CA PRO A 21 8.21 23.77 46.62
C PRO A 21 7.81 24.13 45.19
N ILE A 22 7.44 25.38 44.89
CA ILE A 22 6.91 25.77 43.58
C ILE A 22 8.01 25.83 42.50
N LEU A 23 9.20 26.34 42.87
CA LEU A 23 10.33 26.43 41.93
C LEU A 23 10.90 25.03 41.58
N MET A 24 10.94 24.13 42.56
CA MET A 24 11.40 22.76 42.35
C MET A 24 10.40 21.93 41.51
N TYR A 25 9.10 22.19 41.66
CA TYR A 25 8.08 21.50 40.83
C TYR A 25 8.12 21.97 39.40
N SER A 26 8.29 23.26 39.13
CA SER A 26 8.40 23.81 37.77
C SER A 26 9.69 23.36 37.05
N LEU A 27 10.79 23.23 37.77
CA LEU A 27 12.04 22.70 37.21
C LEU A 27 11.98 21.19 36.94
N HIS A 28 11.23 20.44 37.76
CA HIS A 28 11.03 19.03 37.56
C HIS A 28 10.10 18.73 36.37
N GLU A 29 9.02 19.50 36.17
CA GLU A 29 8.17 19.38 34.99
C GLU A 29 8.88 19.81 33.70
N GLN A 30 9.66 20.87 33.73
CA GLN A 30 10.46 21.29 32.58
C GLN A 30 11.54 20.25 32.22
N SER A 31 12.22 19.66 33.20
CA SER A 31 13.22 18.62 32.95
C SER A 31 12.58 17.35 32.42
N ASN A 32 11.42 16.91 32.92
CA ASN A 32 10.68 15.76 32.43
C ASN A 32 10.12 16.03 31.02
N GLY A 33 9.64 17.23 30.72
CA GLY A 33 9.17 17.60 29.39
C GLY A 33 10.29 17.65 28.35
N ILE A 34 11.48 18.15 28.75
CA ILE A 34 12.67 18.17 27.88
C ILE A 34 13.20 16.73 27.68
N HIS A 35 13.28 15.94 28.76
CA HIS A 35 13.74 14.55 28.67
C HIS A 35 12.80 13.68 27.82
N SER A 36 11.48 13.86 27.98
CA SER A 36 10.48 13.20 27.13
C SER A 36 10.59 13.61 25.67
N LYS A 37 10.73 14.91 25.38
CA LYS A 37 10.92 15.42 24.01
C LYS A 37 12.25 14.98 23.39
N MET A 38 13.32 14.92 24.17
CA MET A 38 14.62 14.39 23.72
C MET A 38 14.54 12.88 23.46
N MET A 39 13.91 12.11 24.34
CA MET A 39 13.71 10.67 24.14
C MET A 39 12.87 10.37 22.91
N VAL A 40 11.77 11.10 22.68
CA VAL A 40 10.92 10.94 21.48
C VAL A 40 11.69 11.35 20.22
N ARG A 41 12.46 12.44 20.27
CA ARG A 41 13.29 12.89 19.15
C ARG A 41 14.43 11.92 18.85
N ASP A 42 15.09 11.40 19.89
CA ASP A 42 16.17 10.40 19.72
C ASP A 42 15.61 9.06 19.19
N GLN A 43 14.44 8.62 19.65
CA GLN A 43 13.75 7.45 19.10
C GLN A 43 13.28 7.67 17.66
N GLN A 44 12.82 8.87 17.27
CA GLN A 44 12.44 9.18 15.90
C GLN A 44 13.67 9.25 14.98
N VAL A 45 14.77 9.83 15.43
CA VAL A 45 16.05 9.88 14.68
C VAL A 45 16.61 8.48 14.53
N ARG A 46 16.68 7.65 15.58
CA ARG A 46 17.15 6.27 15.51
C ARG A 46 16.27 5.40 14.60
N ARG A 47 14.91 5.57 14.62
CA ARG A 47 14.01 4.83 13.73
C ARG A 47 14.20 5.22 12.25
N LYS A 48 14.53 6.47 11.98
CA LYS A 48 14.77 6.97 10.62
C LYS A 48 16.11 6.49 10.06
N GLU A 49 17.12 6.33 10.91
CA GLU A 49 18.44 5.82 10.52
C GLU A 49 18.48 4.29 10.37
N LEU A 50 17.59 3.57 11.06
CA LEU A 50 17.57 2.10 11.07
C LEU A 50 16.54 1.46 10.12
N PHE A 51 15.63 2.24 9.54
CA PHE A 51 14.70 1.70 8.56
C PHE A 51 15.41 1.42 7.23
N LEU A 52 15.31 0.18 6.76
CA LEU A 52 15.83 -0.24 5.47
C LEU A 52 14.76 -0.96 4.66
N LEU A 53 14.65 -0.62 3.38
CA LEU A 53 13.88 -1.40 2.40
C LEU A 53 14.55 -2.76 2.15
N GLY A 54 13.80 -3.74 1.65
CA GLY A 54 14.35 -5.04 1.31
C GLY A 54 15.59 -4.97 0.39
N VAL A 55 15.59 -4.06 -0.59
CA VAL A 55 16.75 -3.84 -1.50
C VAL A 55 17.97 -3.28 -0.79
N GLU A 56 17.77 -2.50 0.27
CA GLU A 56 18.86 -1.94 1.09
C GLU A 56 19.39 -2.98 2.08
N ALA A 57 18.47 -3.75 2.68
CA ALA A 57 18.79 -4.75 3.70
C ALA A 57 19.43 -6.02 3.13
N VAL A 58 19.10 -6.41 1.89
CA VAL A 58 19.59 -7.66 1.31
C VAL A 58 21.10 -7.67 1.13
N THR A 59 21.74 -8.72 1.62
CA THR A 59 23.17 -8.95 1.43
C THR A 59 23.44 -9.82 0.19
N ARG A 60 24.67 -9.77 -0.32
CA ARG A 60 25.12 -10.67 -1.39
C ARG A 60 24.96 -12.13 -0.98
N ALA A 61 25.34 -12.48 0.24
CA ALA A 61 25.23 -13.84 0.77
C ALA A 61 23.77 -14.35 0.77
N GLN A 62 22.81 -13.50 1.14
CA GLN A 62 21.38 -13.86 1.11
C GLN A 62 20.89 -14.12 -0.32
N LEU A 63 21.33 -13.36 -1.32
CA LEU A 63 20.99 -13.60 -2.73
C LEU A 63 21.51 -14.95 -3.20
N TYR A 64 22.76 -15.31 -2.85
CA TYR A 64 23.34 -16.62 -3.19
C TYR A 64 22.63 -17.77 -2.47
N CYS A 65 22.33 -17.61 -1.19
CA CYS A 65 21.56 -18.60 -0.42
C CYS A 65 20.16 -18.82 -1.01
N ALA A 66 19.48 -17.76 -1.40
CA ALA A 66 18.17 -17.85 -2.06
C ALA A 66 18.24 -18.63 -3.38
N ALA A 67 19.31 -18.46 -4.15
CA ALA A 67 19.61 -19.23 -5.36
C ALA A 67 20.04 -20.68 -5.09
N GLY A 68 20.18 -21.09 -3.82
CA GLY A 68 20.68 -22.42 -3.47
C GLY A 68 22.20 -22.59 -3.58
N LYS A 69 22.96 -21.51 -3.66
CA LYS A 69 24.42 -21.51 -3.77
C LYS A 69 25.05 -21.30 -2.38
N MET A 70 25.96 -22.16 -1.98
CA MET A 70 26.53 -22.21 -0.62
C MET A 70 27.48 -21.06 -0.28
N ALA A 71 28.13 -20.45 -1.26
CA ALA A 71 29.06 -19.34 -1.06
C ALA A 71 28.95 -18.31 -2.18
N PRO A 72 29.32 -17.04 -1.95
CA PRO A 72 29.32 -16.02 -2.98
C PRO A 72 30.49 -16.19 -3.96
N THR A 73 30.73 -17.41 -4.41
CA THR A 73 31.74 -17.77 -5.41
C THR A 73 31.11 -17.91 -6.78
N GLY A 74 31.75 -17.33 -7.79
CA GLY A 74 31.21 -17.29 -9.15
C GLY A 74 30.19 -16.19 -9.39
N LEU A 75 29.58 -16.21 -10.57
CA LEU A 75 28.60 -15.24 -11.02
C LEU A 75 27.20 -15.70 -10.61
N LEU A 76 26.45 -14.80 -9.97
CA LEU A 76 25.02 -15.00 -9.72
C LEU A 76 24.22 -14.33 -10.84
N THR A 77 23.50 -15.12 -11.64
CA THR A 77 22.69 -14.63 -12.76
C THR A 77 21.23 -14.56 -12.36
N ILE A 78 20.62 -13.38 -12.44
CA ILE A 78 19.23 -13.17 -12.04
C ILE A 78 18.39 -12.60 -13.18
N GLY A 79 17.07 -12.89 -13.12
CA GLY A 79 16.04 -12.09 -13.77
C GLY A 79 15.41 -11.13 -12.75
N LEU A 80 15.34 -9.84 -13.06
CA LEU A 80 14.83 -8.83 -12.14
C LEU A 80 13.45 -8.32 -12.59
N VAL A 81 12.42 -8.57 -11.79
CA VAL A 81 11.08 -7.98 -11.98
C VAL A 81 11.04 -6.63 -11.28
N THR A 82 11.01 -5.53 -12.03
CA THR A 82 11.04 -4.17 -11.46
C THR A 82 10.51 -3.12 -12.44
N ASN A 83 10.38 -1.89 -11.99
CA ASN A 83 10.03 -0.72 -12.79
C ASN A 83 10.60 0.58 -12.17
N GLN A 84 10.03 1.75 -12.53
CA GLN A 84 10.43 3.07 -12.00
C GLN A 84 10.34 3.18 -10.48
N THR A 85 9.55 2.33 -9.80
CA THR A 85 9.41 2.31 -8.33
C THR A 85 10.55 1.59 -7.63
N GLY A 86 11.31 0.75 -8.36
CA GLY A 86 12.48 0.01 -7.87
C GLY A 86 13.64 0.94 -7.55
N LYS A 87 13.54 1.63 -6.42
CA LYS A 87 14.53 2.59 -5.89
C LYS A 87 14.66 2.45 -4.39
N ASP A 88 15.87 2.70 -3.89
CA ASP A 88 16.10 2.87 -2.46
C ASP A 88 15.63 4.26 -1.95
N GLN A 89 15.82 4.51 -0.65
CA GLN A 89 15.43 5.78 -0.02
C GLN A 89 16.23 6.99 -0.54
N GLN A 90 17.39 6.78 -1.16
CA GLN A 90 18.23 7.79 -1.80
C GLN A 90 17.90 7.99 -3.29
N GLY A 91 16.92 7.25 -3.83
CA GLY A 91 16.51 7.32 -5.22
C GLY A 91 17.39 6.53 -6.19
N ARG A 92 18.34 5.71 -5.71
CA ARG A 92 19.18 4.86 -6.54
C ARG A 92 18.35 3.67 -7.03
N ARG A 93 18.47 3.33 -8.32
CA ARG A 93 17.69 2.23 -8.91
C ARG A 93 18.16 0.87 -8.37
N THR A 94 17.23 -0.02 -8.11
CA THR A 94 17.52 -1.42 -7.71
C THR A 94 18.42 -2.13 -8.71
N ILE A 95 18.26 -1.87 -10.00
CA ILE A 95 19.14 -2.35 -11.07
C ILE A 95 20.61 -2.01 -10.75
N ASP A 96 20.89 -0.74 -10.45
CA ASP A 96 22.25 -0.26 -10.19
C ASP A 96 22.79 -0.80 -8.84
N ILE A 97 21.91 -0.91 -7.83
CA ILE A 97 22.28 -1.45 -6.51
C ILE A 97 22.70 -2.91 -6.61
N LEU A 98 21.91 -3.75 -7.29
CA LEU A 98 22.21 -5.18 -7.42
C LEU A 98 23.46 -5.42 -8.25
N ARG A 99 23.65 -4.67 -9.35
CA ARG A 99 24.89 -4.72 -10.14
C ARG A 99 26.12 -4.35 -9.30
N LYS A 100 26.02 -3.31 -8.47
CA LYS A 100 27.10 -2.91 -7.55
C LYS A 100 27.40 -3.98 -6.49
N LYS A 101 26.42 -4.81 -6.12
CA LYS A 101 26.60 -5.99 -5.26
C LYS A 101 27.25 -7.18 -6.01
N GLY A 102 27.63 -7.03 -7.27
CA GLY A 102 28.28 -8.07 -8.09
C GLY A 102 27.31 -9.14 -8.60
N VAL A 103 26.03 -8.77 -8.80
CA VAL A 103 25.00 -9.64 -9.37
C VAL A 103 24.87 -9.35 -10.87
N HIS A 104 24.86 -10.39 -11.69
CA HIS A 104 24.58 -10.29 -13.12
C HIS A 104 23.07 -10.31 -13.37
N ILE A 105 22.52 -9.23 -13.91
CA ILE A 105 21.13 -9.15 -14.32
C ILE A 105 21.07 -9.50 -15.80
N ALA A 106 20.57 -10.71 -16.10
CA ALA A 106 20.46 -11.18 -17.47
C ALA A 106 19.30 -10.49 -18.23
N CYS A 107 18.20 -10.20 -17.50
CA CYS A 107 17.02 -9.61 -18.08
C CYS A 107 16.22 -8.84 -17.01
N ILE A 108 15.57 -7.75 -17.42
CA ILE A 108 14.61 -7.00 -16.61
C ILE A 108 13.20 -7.33 -17.11
N PHE A 109 12.33 -7.74 -16.21
CA PHE A 109 10.93 -8.00 -16.49
C PHE A 109 10.09 -6.85 -15.97
N VAL A 110 9.20 -6.30 -16.80
CA VAL A 110 8.42 -5.11 -16.43
C VAL A 110 6.92 -5.40 -16.46
N PRO A 111 6.17 -4.88 -15.45
CA PRO A 111 4.71 -5.03 -15.37
C PRO A 111 4.01 -4.05 -16.30
N GLU A 112 2.68 -3.93 -16.17
CA GLU A 112 1.88 -2.85 -16.72
C GLU A 112 2.55 -1.49 -16.46
N HIS A 113 2.45 -0.57 -17.39
CA HIS A 113 3.10 0.75 -17.44
C HIS A 113 4.59 0.74 -17.83
N GLY A 114 5.25 -0.42 -17.94
CA GLY A 114 6.64 -0.56 -18.40
C GLY A 114 7.69 -0.10 -17.40
N LEU A 115 8.95 -0.05 -17.82
CA LEU A 115 10.09 0.29 -16.97
C LEU A 115 10.03 1.73 -16.44
N SER A 116 9.54 2.67 -17.23
CA SER A 116 9.40 4.09 -16.87
C SER A 116 8.13 4.42 -16.08
N GLY A 117 7.13 3.52 -16.08
CA GLY A 117 5.84 3.74 -15.44
C GLY A 117 4.95 4.78 -16.12
N THR A 118 5.17 5.04 -17.42
CA THR A 118 4.51 6.13 -18.17
C THR A 118 3.47 5.65 -19.16
N ILE A 119 3.50 4.36 -19.52
CA ILE A 119 2.53 3.79 -20.47
C ILE A 119 1.14 3.78 -19.80
N LYS A 120 0.13 4.25 -20.53
CA LYS A 120 -1.25 4.32 -20.01
C LYS A 120 -1.78 2.93 -19.66
N ALA A 121 -2.71 2.89 -18.69
CA ALA A 121 -3.37 1.63 -18.30
C ALA A 121 -4.01 0.94 -19.51
N SER A 122 -3.97 -0.40 -19.50
CA SER A 122 -4.49 -1.29 -20.55
C SER A 122 -3.83 -1.14 -21.93
N HIS A 123 -2.74 -0.37 -22.06
CA HIS A 123 -1.97 -0.31 -23.30
C HIS A 123 -0.82 -1.32 -23.26
N ASP A 124 -0.53 -1.89 -24.40
CA ASP A 124 0.54 -2.86 -24.57
C ASP A 124 1.89 -2.25 -24.19
N VAL A 125 2.70 -3.05 -23.52
CA VAL A 125 4.08 -2.74 -23.18
C VAL A 125 5.00 -3.55 -24.08
N ALA A 126 5.76 -2.86 -24.93
CA ALA A 126 6.73 -3.50 -25.82
C ALA A 126 8.01 -3.90 -25.06
N ASN A 127 8.68 -4.92 -25.57
CA ASN A 127 10.06 -5.22 -25.16
C ASN A 127 10.99 -4.06 -25.58
N SER A 128 12.02 -3.83 -24.79
CA SER A 128 12.97 -2.72 -25.01
C SER A 128 14.34 -3.06 -24.41
N VAL A 129 15.19 -2.05 -24.27
CA VAL A 129 16.49 -2.14 -23.61
C VAL A 129 16.58 -1.02 -22.58
N ASP A 130 17.14 -1.29 -21.40
CA ASP A 130 17.47 -0.22 -20.44
C ASP A 130 18.66 0.58 -20.96
N GLU A 131 18.41 1.80 -21.42
CA GLU A 131 19.41 2.66 -22.08
C GLU A 131 20.70 2.87 -21.25
N LYS A 132 20.55 2.87 -19.90
CA LYS A 132 21.69 3.09 -19.00
C LYS A 132 22.62 1.88 -18.88
N THR A 133 22.08 0.67 -19.01
CA THR A 133 22.85 -0.55 -18.72
C THR A 133 23.00 -1.51 -19.89
N GLY A 134 22.22 -1.30 -20.98
CA GLY A 134 22.16 -2.22 -22.11
C GLY A 134 21.40 -3.53 -21.84
N ILE A 135 20.78 -3.67 -20.64
CA ILE A 135 20.07 -4.91 -20.27
C ILE A 135 18.73 -4.99 -21.00
N SER A 136 18.42 -6.17 -21.57
CA SER A 136 17.15 -6.43 -22.23
C SER A 136 15.98 -6.28 -21.24
N VAL A 137 14.91 -5.62 -21.67
CA VAL A 137 13.67 -5.40 -20.93
C VAL A 137 12.55 -6.16 -21.60
N VAL A 138 11.96 -7.11 -20.90
CA VAL A 138 10.88 -7.98 -21.37
C VAL A 138 9.59 -7.62 -20.67
N SER A 139 8.54 -7.41 -21.45
CA SER A 139 7.22 -7.04 -20.94
C SER A 139 6.45 -8.27 -20.42
N LEU A 140 5.90 -8.13 -19.21
CA LEU A 140 4.94 -9.04 -18.61
C LEU A 140 3.48 -8.58 -18.77
N PHE A 141 3.23 -7.62 -19.67
CA PHE A 141 1.89 -7.08 -19.91
C PHE A 141 1.61 -6.89 -21.40
N GLY A 142 0.39 -7.23 -21.83
CA GLY A 142 -0.07 -7.01 -23.20
C GLY A 142 -1.48 -7.55 -23.40
N ASN A 143 -2.16 -7.07 -24.44
CA ASN A 143 -3.58 -7.37 -24.73
C ASN A 143 -4.48 -7.04 -23.52
N GLY A 144 -4.19 -5.94 -22.79
CA GLY A 144 -4.94 -5.51 -21.62
C GLY A 144 -4.82 -6.43 -20.40
N SER A 145 -3.87 -7.37 -20.37
CA SER A 145 -3.70 -8.35 -19.29
C SER A 145 -2.23 -8.69 -19.03
N GLY A 146 -1.98 -9.41 -17.94
CA GLY A 146 -0.66 -9.97 -17.64
C GLY A 146 -0.30 -11.09 -18.59
N LYS A 147 0.98 -11.13 -18.95
CA LYS A 147 1.57 -12.24 -19.73
C LYS A 147 2.25 -13.22 -18.78
N THR A 148 2.12 -14.49 -19.09
CA THR A 148 2.95 -15.52 -18.46
C THR A 148 4.40 -15.33 -18.86
N LEU A 149 5.29 -15.38 -17.89
CA LEU A 149 6.74 -15.32 -18.14
C LEU A 149 7.18 -16.61 -18.86
N ASP A 150 7.78 -16.45 -20.03
CA ASP A 150 8.22 -17.56 -20.86
C ASP A 150 9.40 -18.31 -20.19
N ALA A 151 9.34 -19.63 -20.18
CA ALA A 151 10.36 -20.51 -19.63
C ALA A 151 11.73 -20.30 -20.29
N ALA A 152 11.77 -19.88 -21.56
CA ALA A 152 13.03 -19.59 -22.27
C ALA A 152 13.87 -18.52 -21.55
N TYR A 153 13.23 -17.48 -20.98
CA TYR A 153 13.95 -16.48 -20.20
C TYR A 153 14.42 -16.97 -18.83
N LEU A 154 13.87 -18.07 -18.33
CA LEU A 154 14.18 -18.59 -16.99
C LEU A 154 15.31 -19.63 -16.99
N LYS A 155 15.59 -20.25 -18.13
CA LYS A 155 16.47 -21.42 -18.24
C LYS A 155 17.83 -21.18 -17.56
N ASP A 156 18.48 -20.07 -17.86
CA ASP A 156 19.84 -19.76 -17.43
C ASP A 156 19.91 -18.87 -16.18
N LEU A 157 18.76 -18.63 -15.54
CA LEU A 157 18.70 -17.87 -14.30
C LEU A 157 18.98 -18.76 -13.08
N ASP A 158 19.76 -18.25 -12.15
CA ASP A 158 19.94 -18.85 -10.82
C ASP A 158 18.80 -18.47 -9.86
N LEU A 159 18.23 -17.26 -10.04
CA LEU A 159 17.25 -16.68 -9.14
C LEU A 159 16.37 -15.66 -9.88
N ILE A 160 15.08 -15.63 -9.58
CA ILE A 160 14.20 -14.53 -9.95
C ILE A 160 14.14 -13.57 -8.74
N VAL A 161 14.40 -12.29 -8.97
CA VAL A 161 14.27 -11.25 -7.94
C VAL A 161 13.08 -10.37 -8.29
N PHE A 162 12.17 -10.19 -7.34
CA PHE A 162 10.96 -9.37 -7.51
C PHE A 162 11.02 -8.14 -6.61
N GLU A 163 10.88 -6.95 -7.18
CA GLU A 163 10.82 -5.69 -6.45
C GLU A 163 9.93 -4.67 -7.17
N LEU A 164 8.71 -4.53 -6.71
CA LEU A 164 7.73 -3.55 -7.15
C LEU A 164 7.05 -2.91 -5.95
N GLN A 165 6.75 -1.62 -6.03
CA GLN A 165 5.95 -0.93 -5.03
C GLN A 165 4.46 -1.10 -5.35
N ASP A 166 3.75 -1.80 -4.47
CA ASP A 166 2.30 -1.96 -4.55
C ASP A 166 1.54 -0.73 -4.05
N SER A 167 0.25 -0.63 -4.38
CA SER A 167 -0.68 0.40 -3.91
C SER A 167 -1.39 0.05 -2.61
N GLY A 168 -1.44 -1.21 -2.21
CA GLY A 168 -2.20 -1.72 -1.07
C GLY A 168 -3.61 -2.20 -1.40
N MET A 169 -4.00 -2.16 -2.69
CA MET A 169 -5.31 -2.58 -3.17
C MET A 169 -5.23 -3.79 -4.10
N ARG A 170 -6.10 -4.79 -3.91
CA ARG A 170 -6.12 -6.03 -4.71
C ARG A 170 -6.19 -5.78 -6.21
N HIS A 171 -6.99 -4.81 -6.64
CA HIS A 171 -7.20 -4.50 -8.06
C HIS A 171 -6.05 -3.70 -8.70
N TYR A 172 -4.95 -3.47 -7.96
CA TYR A 172 -3.72 -2.93 -8.54
C TYR A 172 -2.86 -4.08 -9.08
N THR A 173 -2.56 -4.05 -10.37
CA THR A 173 -2.12 -5.21 -11.16
C THR A 173 -0.76 -5.82 -10.80
N TYR A 174 0.03 -5.18 -9.94
CA TYR A 174 1.35 -5.70 -9.56
C TYR A 174 1.27 -6.95 -8.67
N ILE A 175 0.19 -7.12 -7.92
CA ILE A 175 -0.11 -8.37 -7.20
C ILE A 175 -0.30 -9.52 -8.20
N SER A 176 -1.00 -9.26 -9.29
CA SER A 176 -1.22 -10.23 -10.34
C SER A 176 0.06 -10.56 -11.10
N THR A 177 0.91 -9.55 -11.33
CA THR A 177 2.26 -9.78 -11.88
C THR A 177 3.08 -10.68 -10.95
N LEU A 178 3.05 -10.46 -9.62
CA LEU A 178 3.72 -11.33 -8.65
C LEU A 178 3.24 -12.77 -8.77
N TYR A 179 1.93 -12.99 -8.77
CA TYR A 179 1.34 -14.32 -8.86
C TYR A 179 1.74 -15.05 -10.15
N LEU A 180 1.66 -14.39 -11.30
CA LEU A 180 2.04 -14.98 -12.60
C LEU A 180 3.54 -15.30 -12.67
N VAL A 181 4.39 -14.46 -12.08
CA VAL A 181 5.83 -14.73 -11.97
C VAL A 181 6.09 -15.93 -11.06
N MET A 182 5.37 -16.04 -9.94
CA MET A 182 5.49 -17.21 -9.04
C MET A 182 5.03 -18.49 -9.73
N GLN A 183 3.94 -18.46 -10.51
CA GLN A 183 3.51 -19.60 -11.31
C GLN A 183 4.57 -20.02 -12.35
N ALA A 184 5.19 -19.06 -13.02
CA ALA A 184 6.26 -19.34 -13.98
C ALA A 184 7.50 -19.94 -13.28
N ALA A 185 7.85 -19.41 -12.12
CA ALA A 185 8.93 -19.94 -11.26
C ALA A 185 8.63 -21.38 -10.85
N ALA A 186 7.38 -21.70 -10.47
CA ALA A 186 6.95 -23.05 -10.10
C ALA A 186 7.08 -24.05 -11.26
N ARG A 187 6.67 -23.64 -12.48
CA ARG A 187 6.79 -24.48 -13.69
C ARG A 187 8.25 -24.71 -14.09
N ALA A 188 9.10 -23.71 -13.91
CA ALA A 188 10.52 -23.79 -14.28
C ALA A 188 11.44 -24.29 -13.15
N ASP A 189 10.87 -24.63 -11.99
CA ASP A 189 11.59 -25.02 -10.77
C ASP A 189 12.67 -23.98 -10.37
N LYS A 190 12.36 -22.69 -10.50
CA LYS A 190 13.27 -21.59 -10.19
C LYS A 190 12.95 -20.99 -8.82
N PRO A 191 13.97 -20.68 -8.00
CA PRO A 191 13.78 -19.93 -6.76
C PRO A 191 13.40 -18.49 -7.06
N LEU A 192 12.63 -17.89 -6.13
CA LEU A 192 12.22 -16.49 -6.19
C LEU A 192 12.57 -15.78 -4.87
N MET A 193 13.08 -14.56 -4.96
CA MET A 193 13.27 -13.67 -3.82
C MET A 193 12.50 -12.38 -4.02
N VAL A 194 11.69 -12.01 -3.03
CA VAL A 194 11.02 -10.71 -2.97
C VAL A 194 11.88 -9.75 -2.15
N LEU A 195 12.25 -8.61 -2.71
CA LEU A 195 12.83 -7.48 -1.96
C LEU A 195 11.68 -6.62 -1.47
N ASP A 196 11.33 -6.76 -0.19
CA ASP A 196 10.05 -6.28 0.32
C ASP A 196 9.99 -4.75 0.49
N ARG A 197 8.77 -4.21 0.38
CA ARG A 197 8.47 -2.77 0.41
C ARG A 197 7.23 -2.50 1.26
N PRO A 198 7.12 -1.27 1.86
CA PRO A 198 5.98 -0.92 2.70
C PRO A 198 4.66 -0.93 1.93
N ASN A 199 3.58 -1.33 2.61
CA ASN A 199 2.24 -1.07 2.12
C ASN A 199 1.87 0.41 2.35
N PRO A 200 1.57 1.19 1.31
CA PRO A 200 1.26 2.62 1.45
C PRO A 200 -0.03 2.87 2.22
N LEU A 201 -0.98 1.94 2.20
CA LEU A 201 -2.25 2.04 2.90
C LEU A 201 -2.18 1.55 4.36
N LYS A 202 -0.97 1.27 4.86
CA LYS A 202 -0.73 0.85 6.24
C LYS A 202 -1.37 -0.51 6.57
N HIS A 203 -1.96 -0.63 7.76
CA HIS A 203 -2.42 -1.87 8.37
C HIS A 203 -3.89 -2.23 8.19
N PRO A 204 -4.83 -1.35 7.81
CA PRO A 204 -6.21 -1.77 7.64
C PRO A 204 -6.37 -2.84 6.56
N MET A 205 -7.17 -3.86 6.90
CA MET A 205 -7.59 -4.95 6.04
C MET A 205 -9.12 -4.91 5.97
N GLU A 206 -9.71 -4.74 4.78
CA GLU A 206 -11.14 -4.47 4.63
C GLU A 206 -11.68 -4.82 3.26
N GLY A 207 -13.00 -4.96 3.19
CA GLY A 207 -13.75 -5.22 1.96
C GLY A 207 -13.74 -6.69 1.54
N PRO A 208 -14.51 -7.01 0.48
CA PRO A 208 -14.78 -8.38 0.07
C PRO A 208 -13.54 -9.10 -0.47
N LEU A 209 -13.54 -10.41 -0.34
CA LEU A 209 -12.65 -11.31 -1.05
C LEU A 209 -13.14 -11.52 -2.48
N VAL A 210 -12.41 -12.34 -3.26
CA VAL A 210 -12.83 -12.70 -4.61
C VAL A 210 -13.61 -14.01 -4.58
N GLU A 211 -14.85 -13.97 -5.04
CA GLU A 211 -15.70 -15.14 -5.17
C GLU A 211 -15.30 -16.00 -6.38
N PRO A 212 -15.59 -17.30 -6.33
CA PRO A 212 -15.38 -18.19 -7.48
C PRO A 212 -16.02 -17.65 -8.76
N GLY A 213 -15.29 -17.70 -9.87
CA GLY A 213 -15.76 -17.21 -11.17
C GLY A 213 -15.52 -15.72 -11.45
N LEU A 214 -15.13 -14.91 -10.44
CA LEU A 214 -14.79 -13.50 -10.62
C LEU A 214 -13.28 -13.24 -10.67
N GLN A 215 -12.46 -14.29 -10.59
CA GLN A 215 -11.00 -14.16 -10.77
C GLN A 215 -10.67 -13.57 -12.13
N SER A 216 -9.74 -12.63 -12.12
CA SER A 216 -9.30 -11.92 -13.31
C SER A 216 -7.92 -11.31 -13.08
N PHE A 217 -7.33 -10.70 -14.11
CA PHE A 217 -6.04 -10.03 -13.92
C PHE A 217 -6.10 -8.86 -12.91
N ILE A 218 -7.26 -8.25 -12.68
CA ILE A 218 -7.45 -7.22 -11.64
C ILE A 218 -7.94 -7.78 -10.30
N SER A 219 -8.09 -9.10 -10.18
CA SER A 219 -8.50 -9.81 -8.96
C SER A 219 -8.03 -11.27 -9.05
N ILE A 220 -6.70 -11.45 -9.08
CA ILE A 220 -6.07 -12.73 -9.44
C ILE A 220 -6.26 -13.81 -8.35
N ALA A 221 -6.41 -13.42 -7.10
CA ALA A 221 -6.52 -14.31 -5.96
C ALA A 221 -7.55 -13.82 -4.95
N SER A 222 -8.13 -14.76 -4.19
CA SER A 222 -9.10 -14.44 -3.13
C SER A 222 -8.39 -13.87 -1.91
N ILE A 223 -8.16 -12.56 -1.94
CA ILE A 223 -7.62 -11.72 -0.87
C ILE A 223 -8.53 -10.50 -0.67
N PRO A 224 -8.50 -9.83 0.48
CA PRO A 224 -9.33 -8.65 0.74
C PRO A 224 -9.08 -7.51 -0.26
N LEU A 225 -10.10 -6.70 -0.52
CA LEU A 225 -10.03 -5.56 -1.43
C LEU A 225 -8.89 -4.60 -1.05
N ARG A 226 -8.79 -4.20 0.23
CA ARG A 226 -7.63 -3.56 0.85
C ARG A 226 -6.97 -4.57 1.76
N HIS A 227 -5.83 -5.10 1.37
CA HIS A 227 -5.28 -6.32 1.98
C HIS A 227 -4.37 -6.08 3.20
N GLY A 228 -3.89 -4.86 3.44
CA GLY A 228 -3.03 -4.55 4.59
C GLY A 228 -1.68 -5.27 4.63
N MET A 229 -1.32 -6.02 3.60
CA MET A 229 -0.11 -6.84 3.50
C MET A 229 0.95 -6.18 2.63
N THR A 230 2.22 -6.55 2.81
CA THR A 230 3.31 -6.19 1.89
C THR A 230 3.39 -7.21 0.74
N MET A 231 4.17 -6.91 -0.30
CA MET A 231 4.38 -7.85 -1.42
C MET A 231 5.09 -9.13 -0.96
N GLY A 232 6.01 -9.03 0.00
CA GLY A 232 6.65 -10.20 0.61
C GLY A 232 5.67 -11.08 1.38
N GLU A 233 4.75 -10.48 2.12
CA GLU A 233 3.68 -11.19 2.84
C GLU A 233 2.67 -11.83 1.88
N LEU A 234 2.29 -11.12 0.80
CA LEU A 234 1.45 -11.70 -0.26
C LEU A 234 2.13 -12.87 -0.96
N ALA A 235 3.42 -12.77 -1.26
CA ALA A 235 4.19 -13.87 -1.84
C ALA A 235 4.18 -15.10 -0.92
N ARG A 236 4.36 -14.93 0.39
CA ARG A 236 4.28 -16.02 1.37
C ARG A 236 2.89 -16.65 1.40
N TYR A 237 1.84 -15.82 1.41
CA TYR A 237 0.47 -16.29 1.39
C TYR A 237 0.16 -17.09 0.11
N PHE A 238 0.56 -16.57 -1.05
CA PHE A 238 0.38 -17.26 -2.33
C PHE A 238 1.13 -18.58 -2.37
N ASN A 239 2.37 -18.60 -1.88
CA ASN A 239 3.17 -19.81 -1.85
C ASN A 239 2.59 -20.91 -0.96
N ALA A 240 1.96 -20.53 0.16
CA ALA A 240 1.39 -21.48 1.11
C ALA A 240 -0.04 -21.90 0.78
N HIS A 241 -0.84 -21.06 0.10
CA HIS A 241 -2.29 -21.25 0.05
C HIS A 241 -2.92 -21.11 -1.34
N VAL A 242 -2.20 -20.60 -2.35
CA VAL A 242 -2.80 -20.27 -3.66
C VAL A 242 -2.09 -20.97 -4.82
N LEU A 243 -0.78 -21.13 -4.77
CA LEU A 243 -0.04 -21.89 -5.78
C LEU A 243 -0.33 -23.39 -5.67
N GLU A 244 -0.53 -24.04 -6.80
CA GLU A 244 -0.67 -25.52 -6.86
C GLU A 244 0.63 -26.22 -6.43
N LYS A 245 1.78 -25.70 -6.88
CA LYS A 245 3.11 -26.17 -6.51
C LYS A 245 3.88 -25.04 -5.82
N PRO A 246 4.19 -25.18 -4.52
CA PRO A 246 5.02 -24.22 -3.82
C PRO A 246 6.42 -24.10 -4.46
N ILE A 247 7.00 -22.90 -4.38
CA ILE A 247 8.33 -22.60 -4.89
C ILE A 247 9.32 -22.40 -3.74
N LYS A 248 10.60 -22.46 -4.03
CA LYS A 248 11.65 -21.99 -3.12
C LYS A 248 11.58 -20.46 -3.03
N LEU A 249 10.83 -19.97 -2.07
CA LEU A 249 10.59 -18.53 -1.84
C LEU A 249 11.48 -18.00 -0.72
N SER A 250 12.11 -16.86 -0.96
CA SER A 250 12.78 -16.05 0.05
C SER A 250 12.22 -14.63 0.05
N VAL A 251 12.21 -13.99 1.21
CA VAL A 251 11.84 -12.57 1.34
C VAL A 251 12.98 -11.84 2.03
N ALA A 252 13.56 -10.85 1.35
CA ALA A 252 14.44 -9.87 1.98
C ALA A 252 13.57 -8.86 2.71
N SER A 253 13.34 -9.11 4.00
CA SER A 253 12.47 -8.29 4.84
C SER A 253 13.06 -6.89 5.04
N MET A 254 12.18 -5.92 5.17
CA MET A 254 12.54 -4.57 5.62
C MET A 254 13.04 -4.63 7.07
N GLN A 255 14.04 -3.81 7.39
CA GLN A 255 14.52 -3.67 8.78
C GLN A 255 13.86 -2.49 9.46
N HIS A 256 13.48 -2.64 10.71
CA HIS A 256 12.83 -1.63 11.55
C HIS A 256 11.55 -1.03 10.95
N TYR A 257 10.88 -1.76 10.07
CA TYR A 257 9.59 -1.35 9.52
C TYR A 257 8.48 -1.52 10.55
N ASN A 258 7.71 -0.45 10.73
CA ASN A 258 6.47 -0.45 11.51
C ASN A 258 5.30 -0.18 10.57
N ARG A 259 4.37 -1.12 10.48
CA ARG A 259 3.21 -1.07 9.60
C ARG A 259 2.34 0.19 9.79
N LEU A 260 2.26 0.73 11.03
CA LEU A 260 1.51 1.96 11.32
C LEU A 260 2.10 3.21 10.65
N GLN A 261 3.37 3.17 10.29
CA GLN A 261 4.03 4.30 9.62
C GLN A 261 3.73 4.34 8.11
N GLY A 262 3.31 3.20 7.52
CA GLY A 262 3.14 3.09 6.09
C GLY A 262 4.45 3.33 5.33
N LEU A 263 4.38 4.12 4.26
CA LEU A 263 5.57 4.55 3.50
C LEU A 263 6.31 5.65 4.25
N PRO A 264 7.54 5.40 4.74
CA PRO A 264 8.38 6.45 5.26
C PRO A 264 8.77 7.43 4.13
N GLY A 265 8.73 8.73 4.41
CA GLY A 265 9.11 9.73 3.42
C GLY A 265 8.13 9.90 2.25
N LYS A 266 8.65 10.21 1.06
CA LYS A 266 7.88 10.34 -0.19
C LYS A 266 7.75 8.97 -0.88
N LEU A 267 6.77 8.82 -1.77
CA LEU A 267 6.78 7.71 -2.72
C LEU A 267 8.09 7.73 -3.51
N PRO A 268 8.70 6.57 -3.79
CA PRO A 268 9.96 6.50 -4.53
C PRO A 268 9.82 7.06 -5.96
N ALA A 269 8.63 6.93 -6.53
CA ALA A 269 8.21 7.48 -7.81
C ALA A 269 6.68 7.49 -7.87
N GLN A 270 6.09 8.02 -8.94
CA GLN A 270 4.69 7.76 -9.25
C GLN A 270 4.47 6.25 -9.41
N LEU A 271 3.40 5.71 -8.83
CA LEU A 271 3.09 4.27 -8.94
C LEU A 271 2.57 3.91 -10.34
N SER A 272 1.81 4.82 -10.95
CA SER A 272 1.28 4.72 -12.31
C SER A 272 1.08 6.12 -12.88
N PRO A 273 0.70 6.27 -14.16
CA PRO A 273 0.38 7.57 -14.75
C PRO A 273 -0.69 8.38 -14.00
N TYR A 274 -1.51 7.68 -13.20
CA TYR A 274 -2.62 8.29 -12.44
C TYR A 274 -2.35 8.39 -10.93
N LEU A 275 -1.46 7.57 -10.39
CA LEU A 275 -1.07 7.57 -8.97
C LEU A 275 0.27 8.30 -8.78
N LYS A 276 0.24 9.62 -8.98
CA LYS A 276 1.45 10.45 -9.03
C LYS A 276 2.01 10.83 -7.65
N ASN A 277 1.22 10.70 -6.60
CA ASN A 277 1.59 11.06 -5.23
C ASN A 277 0.82 10.23 -4.19
N LYS A 278 1.18 10.38 -2.91
CA LYS A 278 0.55 9.65 -1.81
C LYS A 278 -0.95 9.90 -1.72
N SER A 279 -1.42 11.13 -1.88
CA SER A 279 -2.85 11.45 -1.82
C SER A 279 -3.63 10.73 -2.92
N ALA A 280 -3.11 10.67 -4.15
CA ALA A 280 -3.74 9.90 -5.22
C ALA A 280 -3.76 8.39 -4.92
N CYS A 281 -2.68 7.85 -4.30
CA CYS A 281 -2.65 6.46 -3.86
C CYS A 281 -3.68 6.20 -2.75
N TYR A 282 -3.82 7.11 -1.78
CA TYR A 282 -4.83 6.99 -0.72
C TYR A 282 -6.26 7.07 -1.28
N GLY A 283 -6.52 7.99 -2.19
CA GLY A 283 -7.81 8.10 -2.86
C GLY A 283 -8.15 6.90 -3.74
N TYR A 284 -7.16 6.29 -4.38
CA TYR A 284 -7.34 5.07 -5.18
C TYR A 284 -7.98 3.93 -4.38
N SER A 285 -7.79 3.90 -3.06
CA SER A 285 -8.32 2.86 -2.19
C SER A 285 -9.86 2.78 -2.16
N PHE A 286 -10.57 3.84 -2.54
CA PHE A 286 -12.03 3.86 -2.68
C PHE A 286 -12.51 4.43 -4.02
N LEU A 287 -11.72 5.27 -4.69
CA LEU A 287 -12.07 5.85 -5.98
C LEU A 287 -11.73 4.92 -7.16
N GLY A 288 -10.84 3.94 -6.98
CA GLY A 288 -10.47 3.00 -8.02
C GLY A 288 -11.68 2.26 -8.59
N LEU A 289 -12.51 1.70 -7.70
CA LEU A 289 -13.76 1.02 -8.09
C LEU A 289 -14.83 1.99 -8.62
N LEU A 290 -14.91 3.21 -8.08
CA LEU A 290 -15.85 4.22 -8.58
C LEU A 290 -15.58 4.61 -10.04
N GLY A 291 -14.34 4.46 -10.50
CA GLY A 291 -14.00 4.66 -11.91
C GLY A 291 -14.73 3.73 -12.89
N GLU A 292 -15.21 2.59 -12.39
CA GLU A 292 -15.97 1.58 -13.12
C GLU A 292 -17.50 1.79 -13.05
N VAL A 293 -17.97 2.86 -12.41
CA VAL A 293 -19.39 3.15 -12.23
C VAL A 293 -19.72 4.50 -12.88
N ARG A 294 -20.62 4.48 -13.87
CA ARG A 294 -21.15 5.71 -14.45
C ARG A 294 -22.32 6.23 -13.63
N PRO A 295 -22.48 7.57 -13.50
CA PRO A 295 -21.78 8.65 -14.21
C PRO A 295 -20.59 9.26 -13.46
N PHE A 296 -19.98 8.59 -12.48
CA PHE A 296 -18.90 9.15 -11.69
C PHE A 296 -17.68 9.58 -12.53
N SER A 297 -17.03 10.63 -12.06
CA SER A 297 -15.68 11.01 -12.42
C SER A 297 -14.80 11.02 -11.17
N THR A 298 -13.66 10.35 -11.24
CA THR A 298 -12.63 10.33 -10.18
C THR A 298 -11.45 11.22 -10.53
N GLY A 299 -11.68 12.22 -11.40
CA GLY A 299 -10.67 13.16 -11.86
C GLY A 299 -9.64 12.60 -12.84
N LEU A 300 -9.83 11.36 -13.35
CA LEU A 300 -8.90 10.75 -14.31
C LEU A 300 -8.72 11.62 -15.56
N GLY A 301 -7.46 11.80 -15.96
CA GLY A 301 -7.07 12.65 -17.07
C GLY A 301 -6.91 14.12 -16.70
N THR A 302 -7.01 14.48 -15.42
CA THR A 302 -6.73 15.81 -14.87
C THR A 302 -5.66 15.72 -13.76
N GLU A 303 -5.25 16.88 -13.25
CA GLU A 303 -4.36 16.94 -12.08
C GLU A 303 -5.02 16.40 -10.80
N TYR A 304 -6.35 16.26 -10.77
CA TYR A 304 -7.15 15.80 -9.62
C TYR A 304 -7.35 14.28 -9.58
N ALA A 305 -6.70 13.54 -10.47
CA ALA A 305 -6.84 12.10 -10.57
C ALA A 305 -6.75 11.40 -9.20
N MET A 306 -7.76 10.59 -8.87
CA MET A 306 -7.90 9.85 -7.61
C MET A 306 -7.89 10.74 -6.35
N ARG A 307 -8.36 11.99 -6.44
CA ARG A 307 -8.49 12.89 -5.29
C ARG A 307 -9.86 13.58 -5.20
N CYS A 308 -10.78 13.23 -6.08
CA CYS A 308 -12.13 13.78 -6.07
C CYS A 308 -13.16 12.74 -6.55
N VAL A 309 -14.41 12.95 -6.15
CA VAL A 309 -15.58 12.32 -6.77
C VAL A 309 -16.49 13.40 -7.29
N ALA A 310 -16.96 13.26 -8.52
CA ALA A 310 -17.82 14.25 -9.13
C ALA A 310 -18.81 13.60 -10.11
N LEU A 311 -19.91 14.31 -10.36
CA LEU A 311 -20.90 14.00 -11.40
C LEU A 311 -20.82 15.05 -12.50
N PRO A 312 -21.15 14.71 -13.76
CA PRO A 312 -21.35 15.70 -14.80
C PRO A 312 -22.39 16.74 -14.40
N GLU A 313 -22.20 18.01 -14.74
CA GLU A 313 -23.18 19.07 -14.46
C GLU A 313 -24.54 18.83 -15.13
N THR A 314 -24.59 17.95 -16.13
CA THR A 314 -25.84 17.49 -16.77
C THR A 314 -26.66 16.54 -15.87
N VAL A 315 -26.07 16.01 -14.80
CA VAL A 315 -26.78 15.23 -13.78
C VAL A 315 -27.32 16.19 -12.73
N HIS A 316 -28.62 16.42 -12.77
CA HIS A 316 -29.26 17.33 -11.82
C HIS A 316 -29.43 16.67 -10.46
N VAL A 317 -28.90 17.32 -9.42
CA VAL A 317 -29.03 16.91 -8.02
C VAL A 317 -29.42 18.14 -7.18
N PRO A 318 -30.10 17.96 -6.02
CA PRO A 318 -30.43 19.05 -5.12
C PRO A 318 -29.20 19.83 -4.66
N HIS A 319 -29.39 21.11 -4.30
CA HIS A 319 -28.28 21.93 -3.77
C HIS A 319 -27.66 21.36 -2.48
N SER A 320 -28.46 20.67 -1.66
CA SER A 320 -27.99 20.00 -0.43
C SER A 320 -27.18 18.72 -0.67
N PHE A 321 -27.20 18.16 -1.88
CA PHE A 321 -26.63 16.85 -2.20
C PHE A 321 -25.14 16.72 -1.79
N TRP A 322 -24.29 17.62 -2.27
CA TRP A 322 -22.86 17.56 -1.95
C TRP A 322 -22.56 17.90 -0.48
N PRO A 323 -23.19 18.92 0.16
CA PRO A 323 -23.08 19.15 1.60
C PRO A 323 -23.48 17.94 2.45
N GLU A 324 -24.60 17.26 2.13
CA GLU A 324 -25.06 16.08 2.85
C GLU A 324 -24.07 14.91 2.71
N LEU A 325 -23.61 14.61 1.49
CA LEU A 325 -22.59 13.58 1.27
C LEU A 325 -21.30 13.91 2.04
N SER A 326 -20.83 15.16 1.98
CA SER A 326 -19.65 15.60 2.73
C SER A 326 -19.81 15.40 4.24
N ALA A 327 -20.98 15.70 4.79
CA ALA A 327 -21.27 15.50 6.22
C ALA A 327 -21.27 14.01 6.60
N LEU A 328 -21.79 13.12 5.74
CA LEU A 328 -21.75 11.68 5.96
C LEU A 328 -20.31 11.14 5.94
N LEU A 329 -19.51 11.60 4.97
CA LEU A 329 -18.10 11.20 4.86
C LEU A 329 -17.26 11.70 6.04
N HIS A 330 -17.54 12.92 6.53
CA HIS A 330 -16.90 13.45 7.71
C HIS A 330 -17.13 12.58 8.96
N LYS A 331 -18.36 12.07 9.16
CA LYS A 331 -18.69 11.17 10.29
C LYS A 331 -17.87 9.88 10.29
N ILE A 332 -17.38 9.44 9.14
CA ILE A 332 -16.55 8.24 8.99
C ILE A 332 -15.06 8.56 8.76
N GLY A 333 -14.64 9.78 9.12
CA GLY A 333 -13.24 10.20 9.16
C GLY A 333 -12.64 10.74 7.86
N LEU A 334 -13.47 10.96 6.80
CA LEU A 334 -12.98 11.51 5.54
C LEU A 334 -13.47 12.95 5.33
N HIS A 335 -12.53 13.89 5.37
CA HIS A 335 -12.81 15.29 5.11
C HIS A 335 -12.85 15.59 3.61
N SER A 336 -13.76 16.47 3.22
CA SER A 336 -13.91 16.91 1.83
C SER A 336 -14.42 18.34 1.75
N ARG A 337 -14.25 18.94 0.58
CA ARG A 337 -14.75 20.28 0.27
C ARG A 337 -15.47 20.28 -1.08
N PRO A 338 -16.45 21.18 -1.30
CA PRO A 338 -17.05 21.38 -2.62
C PRO A 338 -16.00 21.66 -3.68
N PHE A 339 -16.19 21.06 -4.85
CA PHE A 339 -15.20 21.09 -5.91
C PHE A 339 -15.87 20.99 -7.28
N GLY A 340 -15.31 21.69 -8.26
CA GLY A 340 -15.71 21.57 -9.66
C GLY A 340 -14.50 21.68 -10.58
N PHE A 341 -14.58 21.05 -11.74
CA PHE A 341 -13.52 21.11 -12.74
C PHE A 341 -14.08 20.85 -14.14
N TYR A 342 -13.38 21.36 -15.12
CA TYR A 342 -13.60 21.02 -16.53
C TYR A 342 -12.62 19.93 -16.96
N ASN A 343 -13.12 18.89 -17.60
CA ASN A 343 -12.29 17.84 -18.17
C ASN A 343 -12.11 18.06 -19.68
N GLU A 344 -10.95 18.58 -20.07
CA GLU A 344 -10.62 18.90 -21.45
C GLU A 344 -10.76 17.71 -22.40
N ARG A 345 -10.38 16.51 -21.96
CA ARG A 345 -10.46 15.29 -22.78
C ARG A 345 -11.91 14.86 -23.05
N LYS A 346 -12.79 15.05 -22.07
CA LYS A 346 -14.22 14.69 -22.16
C LYS A 346 -15.08 15.87 -22.62
N LYS A 347 -14.52 17.08 -22.70
CA LYS A 347 -15.19 18.35 -22.99
C LYS A 347 -16.43 18.53 -22.11
N MET A 348 -16.29 18.35 -20.79
CA MET A 348 -17.41 18.31 -19.86
C MET A 348 -17.02 18.89 -18.50
N SER A 349 -17.93 19.68 -17.92
CA SER A 349 -17.84 20.20 -16.56
C SER A 349 -18.39 19.20 -15.55
N TYR A 350 -17.75 19.15 -14.38
CA TYR A 350 -18.08 18.27 -13.27
C TYR A 350 -18.20 19.06 -11.98
N LYS A 351 -19.16 18.68 -11.13
CA LYS A 351 -19.32 19.15 -9.74
C LYS A 351 -19.23 17.99 -8.77
N GLY A 352 -18.66 18.20 -7.60
CA GLY A 352 -18.46 17.13 -6.62
C GLY A 352 -17.72 17.56 -5.36
N LEU A 353 -16.96 16.62 -4.83
CA LEU A 353 -16.14 16.79 -3.63
C LEU A 353 -14.68 16.47 -3.92
N GLN A 354 -13.79 17.32 -3.43
CA GLN A 354 -12.35 17.05 -3.34
C GLN A 354 -12.01 16.60 -1.94
N PHE A 355 -11.17 15.55 -1.81
CA PHE A 355 -10.85 14.92 -0.54
C PHE A 355 -9.52 15.40 0.04
N GLU A 356 -9.47 15.50 1.38
CA GLU A 356 -8.25 15.70 2.17
C GLU A 356 -7.67 14.35 2.56
N LEU A 357 -6.64 13.93 1.84
CA LEU A 357 -6.06 12.59 1.93
C LEU A 357 -4.67 12.66 2.57
N SER A 358 -4.63 12.83 3.89
CA SER A 358 -3.41 12.95 4.70
C SER A 358 -2.93 11.61 5.26
N ASP A 359 -3.85 10.78 5.78
CA ASP A 359 -3.56 9.49 6.37
C ASP A 359 -4.65 8.45 6.02
N PRO A 360 -4.28 7.35 5.35
CA PRO A 360 -5.24 6.31 4.94
C PRO A 360 -5.75 5.45 6.11
N ALA A 361 -5.21 5.61 7.33
CA ALA A 361 -5.68 4.90 8.52
C ALA A 361 -6.83 5.62 9.25
N LEU A 362 -7.15 6.86 8.86
CA LEU A 362 -8.21 7.65 9.49
C LEU A 362 -9.61 7.28 9.02
N PHE A 363 -9.74 6.57 7.90
CA PHE A 363 -11.01 6.17 7.33
C PHE A 363 -10.99 4.73 6.81
N SER A 364 -12.15 4.10 6.78
CA SER A 364 -12.35 2.84 6.06
C SER A 364 -12.61 3.13 4.58
N SER A 365 -11.70 2.69 3.72
CA SER A 365 -11.83 2.88 2.27
C SER A 365 -13.09 2.20 1.73
N PHE A 366 -13.40 1.00 2.23
CA PHE A 366 -14.56 0.25 1.80
C PHE A 366 -15.86 0.91 2.28
N GLN A 367 -15.91 1.41 3.52
CA GLN A 367 -17.08 2.14 4.02
C GLN A 367 -17.29 3.45 3.26
N VAL A 368 -16.25 4.19 2.91
CA VAL A 368 -16.32 5.39 2.07
C VAL A 368 -16.92 5.07 0.70
N LEU A 369 -16.42 4.03 0.02
CA LEU A 369 -16.95 3.56 -1.27
C LEU A 369 -18.46 3.28 -1.18
N MET A 370 -18.86 2.48 -0.17
CA MET A 370 -20.24 2.08 0.02
C MET A 370 -21.15 3.26 0.38
N THR A 371 -20.65 4.22 1.16
CA THR A 371 -21.40 5.46 1.50
C THR A 371 -21.66 6.28 0.24
N ILE A 372 -20.64 6.49 -0.60
CA ILE A 372 -20.80 7.25 -1.85
C ILE A 372 -21.81 6.56 -2.79
N LEU A 373 -21.62 5.26 -3.04
CA LEU A 373 -22.52 4.51 -3.94
C LEU A 373 -23.96 4.52 -3.45
N SER A 374 -24.19 4.18 -2.19
CA SER A 374 -25.52 4.10 -1.61
C SER A 374 -26.22 5.46 -1.53
N PHE A 375 -25.47 6.53 -1.20
CA PHE A 375 -26.02 7.89 -1.14
C PHE A 375 -26.47 8.36 -2.53
N VAL A 376 -25.62 8.19 -3.55
CA VAL A 376 -25.91 8.63 -4.91
C VAL A 376 -27.06 7.83 -5.53
N TYR A 377 -27.11 6.52 -5.29
CA TYR A 377 -28.20 5.66 -5.74
C TYR A 377 -29.53 6.04 -5.10
N LYS A 378 -29.56 6.24 -3.77
CA LYS A 378 -30.77 6.67 -3.03
C LYS A 378 -31.29 8.05 -3.44
N ALA A 379 -30.43 8.92 -3.93
CA ALA A 379 -30.80 10.22 -4.48
C ALA A 379 -31.42 10.12 -5.90
N GLY A 380 -31.62 8.91 -6.43
CA GLY A 380 -32.24 8.68 -7.73
C GLY A 380 -31.30 8.86 -8.93
N VAL A 381 -29.98 8.99 -8.71
CA VAL A 381 -29.00 9.04 -9.80
C VAL A 381 -28.79 7.62 -10.34
N PRO A 382 -29.05 7.36 -11.63
CA PRO A 382 -28.85 6.04 -12.21
C PRO A 382 -27.36 5.65 -12.19
N LEU A 383 -27.04 4.53 -11.54
CA LEU A 383 -25.70 3.97 -11.53
C LEU A 383 -25.58 2.82 -12.54
N ILE A 384 -24.63 2.95 -13.46
CA ILE A 384 -24.32 1.92 -14.46
C ILE A 384 -22.94 1.33 -14.11
N PHE A 385 -22.95 0.09 -13.64
CA PHE A 385 -21.76 -0.66 -13.30
C PHE A 385 -21.16 -1.29 -14.57
N SER A 386 -19.87 -1.12 -14.81
CA SER A 386 -19.18 -1.79 -15.92
C SER A 386 -19.04 -3.29 -15.66
N ALA A 387 -18.80 -4.08 -16.70
CA ALA A 387 -18.50 -5.50 -16.55
C ALA A 387 -17.22 -5.80 -15.74
N ALA A 388 -16.33 -4.80 -15.59
CA ALA A 388 -15.12 -4.90 -14.79
C ALA A 388 -15.38 -4.64 -13.30
N PHE A 389 -16.50 -3.99 -12.94
CA PHE A 389 -16.78 -3.61 -11.55
C PHE A 389 -16.85 -4.82 -10.61
N ASP A 390 -17.72 -5.80 -10.91
CA ASP A 390 -17.89 -6.98 -10.07
C ASP A 390 -16.59 -7.81 -9.99
N LYS A 391 -15.81 -7.88 -11.08
CA LYS A 391 -14.48 -8.50 -11.08
C LYS A 391 -13.50 -7.76 -10.17
N ALA A 392 -13.46 -6.44 -10.23
CA ALA A 392 -12.58 -5.63 -9.38
C ALA A 392 -13.03 -5.62 -7.92
N ALA A 393 -14.34 -5.57 -7.66
CA ALA A 393 -14.93 -5.72 -6.33
C ALA A 393 -14.72 -7.12 -5.75
N GLY A 394 -14.66 -8.15 -6.62
CA GLY A 394 -14.51 -9.55 -6.25
C GLY A 394 -15.83 -10.25 -5.91
N THR A 395 -16.95 -9.54 -5.96
CA THR A 395 -18.30 -10.04 -5.64
C THR A 395 -19.36 -9.20 -6.34
N THR A 396 -20.50 -9.79 -6.67
CA THR A 396 -21.69 -9.08 -7.15
C THR A 396 -22.44 -8.38 -6.01
N GLN A 397 -22.25 -8.80 -4.77
CA GLN A 397 -22.99 -8.35 -3.60
C GLN A 397 -22.82 -6.86 -3.30
N VAL A 398 -21.70 -6.23 -3.71
CA VAL A 398 -21.53 -4.77 -3.59
C VAL A 398 -22.59 -4.05 -4.39
N ARG A 399 -22.83 -4.45 -5.63
CA ARG A 399 -23.86 -3.88 -6.50
C ARG A 399 -25.28 -4.21 -6.00
N GLU A 400 -25.51 -5.47 -5.65
CA GLU A 400 -26.78 -5.94 -5.10
C GLU A 400 -27.20 -5.19 -3.82
N TYR A 401 -26.24 -4.96 -2.91
CA TYR A 401 -26.50 -4.14 -1.72
C TYR A 401 -26.84 -2.69 -2.07
N VAL A 402 -26.11 -2.07 -2.99
CA VAL A 402 -26.37 -0.69 -3.42
C VAL A 402 -27.75 -0.56 -4.05
N GLN A 403 -28.18 -1.55 -4.82
CA GLN A 403 -29.49 -1.61 -5.49
C GLN A 403 -30.64 -2.00 -4.56
N GLY A 404 -30.32 -2.49 -3.36
CA GLY A 404 -31.34 -2.87 -2.36
C GLY A 404 -31.80 -4.33 -2.48
N ASP A 405 -31.14 -5.14 -3.31
CA ASP A 405 -31.47 -6.56 -3.52
C ASP A 405 -31.12 -7.43 -2.30
N ILE A 406 -30.12 -7.01 -1.52
CA ILE A 406 -29.76 -7.64 -0.25
C ILE A 406 -29.71 -6.60 0.88
N SER A 407 -30.03 -7.04 2.10
CA SER A 407 -30.00 -6.18 3.27
C SER A 407 -28.55 -5.88 3.71
N ARG A 408 -28.37 -4.74 4.39
CA ARG A 408 -27.08 -4.35 4.96
C ARG A 408 -26.51 -5.41 5.93
N GLU A 409 -27.38 -6.00 6.72
CA GLU A 409 -27.00 -7.01 7.70
C GLU A 409 -26.45 -8.29 7.04
N VAL A 410 -27.15 -8.78 5.99
CA VAL A 410 -26.70 -9.94 5.21
C VAL A 410 -25.37 -9.66 4.55
N PHE A 411 -25.25 -8.52 3.88
CA PHE A 411 -24.04 -8.08 3.22
C PHE A 411 -22.86 -7.94 4.18
N ALA A 412 -23.06 -7.23 5.30
CA ALA A 412 -22.01 -7.01 6.30
C ALA A 412 -21.54 -8.33 6.92
N ARG A 413 -22.47 -9.21 7.31
CA ARG A 413 -22.14 -10.52 7.88
C ARG A 413 -21.31 -11.36 6.92
N HIS A 414 -21.71 -11.43 5.65
CA HIS A 414 -20.96 -12.20 4.65
C HIS A 414 -19.51 -11.70 4.51
N ILE A 415 -19.33 -10.40 4.29
CA ILE A 415 -17.99 -9.82 4.10
C ILE A 415 -17.13 -9.96 5.35
N ASN A 416 -17.68 -9.68 6.53
CA ASN A 416 -16.94 -9.73 7.78
C ASN A 416 -16.48 -11.16 8.12
N THR A 417 -17.32 -12.17 7.87
CA THR A 417 -16.95 -13.59 8.04
C THR A 417 -15.79 -13.96 7.12
N GLN A 418 -15.90 -13.68 5.83
CA GLN A 418 -14.82 -13.95 4.88
C GLN A 418 -13.52 -13.26 5.27
N LEU A 419 -13.60 -12.02 5.70
CA LEU A 419 -12.43 -11.22 6.10
C LEU A 419 -11.73 -11.79 7.33
N HIS A 420 -12.53 -12.26 8.31
CA HIS A 420 -12.01 -12.93 9.51
C HIS A 420 -11.31 -14.24 9.14
N ASP A 421 -11.95 -15.10 8.35
CA ASP A 421 -11.40 -16.39 7.93
C ASP A 421 -10.10 -16.22 7.14
N PHE A 422 -10.07 -15.22 6.25
CA PHE A 422 -8.84 -14.86 5.53
C PHE A 422 -7.72 -14.44 6.48
N HIS A 423 -8.02 -13.56 7.42
CA HIS A 423 -7.02 -13.05 8.37
C HIS A 423 -6.40 -14.20 9.20
N GLU A 424 -7.23 -15.10 9.70
CA GLU A 424 -6.76 -16.29 10.43
C GLU A 424 -5.85 -17.16 9.57
N LYS A 425 -6.25 -17.43 8.32
CA LYS A 425 -5.48 -18.22 7.36
C LYS A 425 -4.16 -17.55 7.00
N ALA A 426 -4.13 -16.22 6.91
CA ALA A 426 -2.96 -15.44 6.50
C ALA A 426 -1.94 -15.21 7.62
N LYS A 427 -2.25 -15.49 8.88
CA LYS A 427 -1.39 -15.18 10.05
C LYS A 427 0.07 -15.60 9.90
N ALA A 428 0.30 -16.82 9.41
CA ALA A 428 1.66 -17.33 9.21
C ALA A 428 2.45 -16.60 8.10
N SER A 429 1.77 -15.82 7.27
CA SER A 429 2.38 -15.06 6.18
C SER A 429 2.87 -13.68 6.61
N PHE A 430 2.37 -13.14 7.73
CA PHE A 430 2.76 -11.81 8.21
C PHE A 430 4.19 -11.78 8.71
N LEU A 431 4.92 -10.73 8.35
CA LEU A 431 6.34 -10.52 8.68
C LEU A 431 6.57 -9.37 9.65
N TYR A 432 5.62 -8.44 9.76
CA TYR A 432 5.84 -7.17 10.46
C TYR A 432 4.75 -6.89 11.48
N SER A 433 5.15 -6.21 12.57
CA SER A 433 4.25 -5.73 13.61
C SER A 433 3.84 -4.26 13.38
N PRO A 434 2.64 -3.88 13.88
CA PRO A 434 1.56 -4.76 14.28
C PRO A 434 0.99 -5.55 13.11
N LEU A 435 0.23 -6.60 13.38
CA LEU A 435 -0.48 -7.36 12.34
C LEU A 435 -1.48 -6.46 11.59
N PRO A 436 -1.91 -6.83 10.38
CA PRO A 436 -3.02 -6.15 9.71
C PRO A 436 -4.25 -6.10 10.62
N LYS A 437 -4.92 -4.95 10.66
CA LYS A 437 -6.10 -4.73 11.48
C LYS A 437 -7.35 -4.97 10.65
N LEU A 438 -8.21 -5.87 11.08
CA LEU A 438 -9.52 -6.07 10.49
C LEU A 438 -10.37 -4.81 10.67
N VAL A 439 -10.99 -4.34 9.59
CA VAL A 439 -11.95 -3.25 9.59
C VAL A 439 -13.26 -3.79 9.03
N ASN A 440 -14.14 -4.16 9.95
CA ASN A 440 -15.44 -4.72 9.62
C ASN A 440 -16.37 -3.69 8.99
N PHE A 441 -17.16 -4.11 8.02
CA PHE A 441 -18.27 -3.31 7.52
C PHE A 441 -19.39 -3.30 8.56
N PRO A 442 -19.95 -2.12 8.92
CA PRO A 442 -20.93 -2.04 9.99
C PRO A 442 -22.28 -2.66 9.57
N GLU A 443 -22.83 -3.53 10.45
CA GLU A 443 -24.13 -4.20 10.24
C GLU A 443 -25.30 -3.23 10.38
N LYS A 444 -25.16 -2.22 11.24
CA LYS A 444 -26.18 -1.17 11.47
C LYS A 444 -25.78 0.13 10.77
N ALA A 445 -26.79 0.92 10.41
CA ALA A 445 -26.59 2.20 9.71
C ALA A 445 -25.97 3.28 10.59
#